data_1c1b67eeecf2c3362548cafee86ceefc
#
_entry.id   1c1b67eeecf2c3362548cafee86ceefc
#
_cell.length_a   1.000
_cell.length_b   1.000
_cell.length_c   1.000
_cell.angle_alpha   90.00
_cell.angle_beta   90.00
_cell.angle_gamma   90.00
#
_symmetry.space_group_name_H-M   'P 1'
#
loop_
_entity.id
_entity.type
_entity.pdbx_description
1 polymer ?
#
loop_
_entity_poly.entity_id
_entity_poly.type
_entity_poly.pdbx_seq_one_letter_code
_entity_poly.pdbx_strand_id
1 'polypeptide(L)'
;MCIRDSDIFARLGRTVNPSHYKTWHTTGTVGTIAAAATAASILGLNEEAANNALGLAATMAGGLIESFGSHAKALNIAEACQNGIDAALLAQSGFTGSHSALLGKKGFVAATCSDPHPENLENPSEETLVSDTAFFKVYASCGHTNSPLDALFTLMKKHPLDPAAIRSVRVKTY
;
A
#
# COMPACT_ATOMS: atom_id res chain seq x y z
N MET A 1 16.24 4.49 7.21
CA MET A 1 15.14 5.33 6.76
C MET A 1 14.13 4.51 5.96
N CYS A 2 14.48 3.89 4.83
CA CYS A 2 13.54 3.03 4.05
C CYS A 2 12.83 1.92 4.85
N ILE A 3 13.44 1.40 5.92
CA ILE A 3 12.83 0.36 6.76
C ILE A 3 11.60 0.89 7.49
N ARG A 4 11.64 2.10 8.06
CA ARG A 4 10.50 2.69 8.77
C ARG A 4 9.30 2.93 7.86
N ASP A 5 9.55 3.39 6.66
CA ASP A 5 8.51 3.68 5.66
C ASP A 5 7.79 2.41 5.24
N SER A 6 8.57 1.36 4.93
CA SER A 6 8.04 0.05 4.59
C SER A 6 7.29 -0.58 5.77
N ASP A 7 7.74 -0.35 7.00
CA ASP A 7 7.09 -0.86 8.20
C ASP A 7 5.72 -0.21 8.42
N ILE A 8 5.63 1.13 8.36
CA ILE A 8 4.35 1.85 8.49
C ILE A 8 3.38 1.45 7.38
N PHE A 9 3.87 1.41 6.12
CA PHE A 9 3.08 0.99 4.98
C PHE A 9 2.49 -0.41 5.17
N ALA A 10 3.31 -1.37 5.60
CA ALA A 10 2.88 -2.74 5.72
C ALA A 10 1.98 -2.97 6.96
N ARG A 11 2.24 -2.31 8.09
CA ARG A 11 1.35 -2.36 9.27
C ARG A 11 -0.02 -1.82 8.95
N LEU A 12 -0.09 -0.62 8.36
CA LEU A 12 -1.35 -0.04 7.96
C LEU A 12 -2.04 -0.86 6.86
N GLY A 13 -1.25 -1.38 5.91
CA GLY A 13 -1.75 -2.30 4.89
C GLY A 13 -2.38 -3.57 5.49
N ARG A 14 -1.78 -4.18 6.52
CA ARG A 14 -2.33 -5.32 7.25
C ARG A 14 -3.57 -4.95 8.05
N THR A 15 -3.63 -3.72 8.56
CA THR A 15 -4.79 -3.22 9.30
C THR A 15 -6.06 -3.15 8.43
N VAL A 16 -5.92 -2.77 7.16
CA VAL A 16 -7.08 -2.52 6.29
C VAL A 16 -7.41 -3.65 5.33
N ASN A 17 -6.45 -4.52 5.00
CA ASN A 17 -6.68 -5.62 4.05
C ASN A 17 -7.18 -6.90 4.75
N PRO A 18 -7.91 -7.79 4.01
CA PRO A 18 -8.16 -7.75 2.56
C PRO A 18 -9.36 -6.91 2.12
N SER A 19 -10.22 -6.46 3.04
CA SER A 19 -11.49 -5.82 2.67
C SER A 19 -11.30 -4.49 1.93
N HIS A 20 -10.29 -3.71 2.30
CA HIS A 20 -9.91 -2.46 1.63
C HIS A 20 -9.56 -2.68 0.15
N TYR A 21 -8.78 -3.72 -0.16
CA TYR A 21 -8.31 -4.02 -1.50
C TYR A 21 -9.42 -4.44 -2.49
N LYS A 22 -10.65 -4.63 -2.03
CA LYS A 22 -11.79 -4.89 -2.92
C LYS A 22 -12.17 -3.66 -3.76
N THR A 23 -11.89 -2.47 -3.26
CA THR A 23 -12.28 -1.21 -3.89
C THR A 23 -11.11 -0.25 -4.04
N TRP A 24 -10.22 -0.21 -3.06
CA TRP A 24 -9.16 0.78 -2.95
C TRP A 24 -7.80 0.21 -3.35
N HIS A 25 -7.05 0.98 -4.11
CA HIS A 25 -5.66 0.68 -4.43
C HIS A 25 -4.78 0.98 -3.21
N THR A 26 -4.47 -0.03 -2.41
CA THR A 26 -3.72 0.11 -1.15
C THR A 26 -2.43 0.91 -1.31
N THR A 27 -1.72 0.76 -2.44
CA THR A 27 -0.49 1.54 -2.70
C THR A 27 -0.76 3.03 -2.81
N GLY A 28 -1.89 3.43 -3.40
CA GLY A 28 -2.29 4.84 -3.46
C GLY A 28 -2.73 5.37 -2.09
N THR A 29 -3.63 4.66 -1.44
CA THR A 29 -4.26 5.12 -0.19
C THR A 29 -3.33 5.03 1.02
N VAL A 30 -2.90 3.83 1.37
CA VAL A 30 -1.98 3.59 2.49
C VAL A 30 -0.61 4.22 2.22
N GLY A 31 -0.18 4.25 0.95
CA GLY A 31 1.06 4.89 0.54
C GLY A 31 1.09 6.39 0.85
N THR A 32 -0.03 7.09 0.71
CA THR A 32 -0.12 8.52 1.08
C THR A 32 0.20 8.74 2.56
N ILE A 33 -0.38 7.91 3.43
CA ILE A 33 -0.19 8.03 4.89
C ILE A 33 1.23 7.63 5.28
N ALA A 34 1.77 6.57 4.67
CA ALA A 34 3.15 6.14 4.91
C ALA A 34 4.16 7.18 4.42
N ALA A 35 3.93 7.80 3.26
CA ALA A 35 4.76 8.88 2.75
C ALA A 35 4.75 10.11 3.68
N ALA A 36 3.59 10.46 4.25
CA ALA A 36 3.49 11.55 5.22
C ALA A 36 4.27 11.25 6.51
N ALA A 37 4.14 10.04 7.05
CA ALA A 37 4.91 9.62 8.23
C ALA A 37 6.42 9.67 8.00
N THR A 38 6.85 9.24 6.81
CA THR A 38 8.24 9.30 6.36
C THR A 38 8.73 10.72 6.27
N ALA A 39 7.99 11.58 5.56
CA ALA A 39 8.35 12.99 5.39
C ALA A 39 8.38 13.71 6.75
N ALA A 40 7.41 13.47 7.63
CA ALA A 40 7.39 14.01 8.99
C ALA A 40 8.64 13.60 9.79
N SER A 41 9.06 12.35 9.68
CA SER A 41 10.28 11.85 10.33
C SER A 41 11.54 12.50 9.76
N ILE A 42 11.65 12.69 8.45
CA ILE A 42 12.79 13.34 7.79
C ILE A 42 12.88 14.81 8.19
N LEU A 43 11.74 15.49 8.24
CA LEU A 43 11.64 16.90 8.61
C LEU A 43 11.83 17.14 10.13
N GLY A 44 11.92 16.07 10.93
CA GLY A 44 12.10 16.16 12.38
C GLY A 44 10.89 16.78 13.06
N LEU A 45 9.68 16.56 12.55
CA LEU A 45 8.45 17.08 13.14
C LEU A 45 8.26 16.50 14.54
N ASN A 46 7.77 17.32 15.48
CA ASN A 46 7.37 16.84 16.79
C ASN A 46 6.08 15.99 16.69
N GLU A 47 5.70 15.35 17.78
CA GLU A 47 4.56 14.43 17.81
C GLU A 47 3.26 15.09 17.35
N GLU A 48 2.98 16.32 17.78
CA GLU A 48 1.78 17.06 17.40
C GLU A 48 1.74 17.34 15.90
N ALA A 49 2.82 17.87 15.34
CA ALA A 49 2.93 18.14 13.91
C ALA A 49 2.92 16.85 13.07
N ALA A 50 3.53 15.77 13.56
CA ALA A 50 3.45 14.47 12.90
C ALA A 50 2.02 13.92 12.88
N ASN A 51 1.28 14.03 13.98
CA ASN A 51 -0.13 13.65 14.03
C ASN A 51 -0.99 14.50 13.09
N ASN A 52 -0.73 15.79 13.00
CA ASN A 52 -1.38 16.66 12.03
C ASN A 52 -1.09 16.21 10.59
N ALA A 53 0.17 15.88 10.27
CA ALA A 53 0.54 15.35 8.94
C ALA A 53 -0.21 14.07 8.59
N LEU A 54 -0.31 13.12 9.51
CA LEU A 54 -1.07 11.89 9.33
C LEU A 54 -2.56 12.16 9.13
N GLY A 55 -3.13 13.09 9.91
CA GLY A 55 -4.52 13.50 9.76
C GLY A 55 -4.83 14.15 8.41
N LEU A 56 -3.94 14.99 7.91
CA LEU A 56 -4.03 15.59 6.57
C LEU A 56 -3.89 14.52 5.48
N ALA A 57 -2.88 13.66 5.58
CA ALA A 57 -2.65 12.57 4.63
C ALA A 57 -3.84 11.61 4.54
N ALA A 58 -4.47 11.27 5.67
CA ALA A 58 -5.66 10.41 5.68
C ALA A 58 -6.82 11.01 4.87
N THR A 59 -6.95 12.33 4.85
CA THR A 59 -7.96 13.05 4.05
C THR A 59 -7.58 13.11 2.55
N MET A 60 -6.29 13.12 2.23
CA MET A 60 -5.76 13.20 0.86
C MET A 60 -5.59 11.81 0.21
N ALA A 61 -5.71 10.74 0.99
CA ALA A 61 -5.52 9.37 0.53
C ALA A 61 -6.57 8.95 -0.51
N GLY A 62 -6.11 8.51 -1.68
CA GLY A 62 -6.98 8.12 -2.78
C GLY A 62 -6.40 7.02 -3.66
N GLY A 63 -7.20 6.55 -4.62
CA GLY A 63 -6.84 5.52 -5.57
C GLY A 63 -7.83 4.36 -5.58
N LEU A 64 -8.27 3.98 -6.77
CA LEU A 64 -9.26 2.91 -6.97
C LEU A 64 -8.64 1.72 -7.69
N ILE A 65 -9.08 0.51 -7.32
CA ILE A 65 -8.74 -0.73 -8.03
C ILE A 65 -9.20 -0.66 -9.50
N GLU A 66 -10.31 0.00 -9.79
CA GLU A 66 -10.83 0.16 -11.15
C GLU A 66 -9.86 0.88 -12.10
N SER A 67 -8.86 1.59 -11.56
CA SER A 67 -7.80 2.21 -12.36
C SER A 67 -6.77 1.21 -12.93
N PHE A 68 -6.81 -0.06 -12.51
CA PHE A 68 -5.85 -1.06 -12.97
C PHE A 68 -5.98 -1.33 -14.47
N GLY A 69 -4.83 -1.51 -15.14
CA GLY A 69 -4.78 -1.62 -16.60
C GLY A 69 -4.70 -0.28 -17.33
N SER A 70 -4.80 0.85 -16.62
CA SER A 70 -4.63 2.19 -17.17
C SER A 70 -3.42 2.93 -16.57
N HIS A 71 -3.05 4.06 -17.16
CA HIS A 71 -2.01 4.95 -16.62
C HIS A 71 -2.38 5.52 -15.23
N ALA A 72 -3.67 5.58 -14.91
CA ALA A 72 -4.15 6.06 -13.62
C ALA A 72 -3.64 5.21 -12.43
N LYS A 73 -3.33 3.93 -12.65
CA LYS A 73 -2.68 3.12 -11.62
C LYS A 73 -1.31 3.67 -11.21
N ALA A 74 -0.51 4.10 -12.18
CA ALA A 74 0.79 4.72 -11.91
C ALA A 74 0.63 6.10 -11.26
N LEU A 75 -0.38 6.86 -11.72
CA LEU A 75 -0.74 8.15 -11.13
C LEU A 75 -1.09 8.02 -9.64
N ASN A 76 -1.85 7.01 -9.24
CA ASN A 76 -2.18 6.79 -7.82
C ASN A 76 -0.92 6.71 -6.92
N ILE A 77 0.18 6.19 -7.44
CA ILE A 77 1.44 6.08 -6.69
C ILE A 77 2.15 7.43 -6.63
N ALA A 78 2.17 8.15 -7.75
CA ALA A 78 2.76 9.50 -7.81
C ALA A 78 2.02 10.45 -6.87
N GLU A 79 0.69 10.46 -6.91
CA GLU A 79 -0.18 11.24 -6.02
C GLU A 79 0.03 10.84 -4.54
N ALA A 80 0.20 9.56 -4.24
CA ALA A 80 0.46 9.12 -2.87
C ALA A 80 1.76 9.74 -2.31
N CYS A 81 2.83 9.75 -3.11
CA CYS A 81 4.09 10.37 -2.70
C CYS A 81 3.94 11.89 -2.55
N GLN A 82 3.34 12.55 -3.54
CA GLN A 82 3.13 14.00 -3.53
C GLN A 82 2.28 14.43 -2.33
N ASN A 83 1.11 13.84 -2.18
CA ASN A 83 0.15 14.18 -1.12
C ASN A 83 0.73 13.92 0.27
N GLY A 84 1.51 12.85 0.44
CA GLY A 84 2.17 12.56 1.70
C GLY A 84 3.22 13.60 2.08
N ILE A 85 4.03 14.03 1.12
CA ILE A 85 5.02 15.10 1.32
C ILE A 85 4.30 16.43 1.63
N ASP A 86 3.30 16.77 0.84
CA ASP A 86 2.52 18.00 1.02
C ASP A 86 1.84 18.06 2.40
N ALA A 87 1.28 16.93 2.86
CA ALA A 87 0.70 16.83 4.19
C ALA A 87 1.71 17.13 5.30
N ALA A 88 2.94 16.62 5.19
CA ALA A 88 3.99 16.89 6.15
C ALA A 88 4.47 18.35 6.12
N LEU A 89 4.62 18.93 4.93
CA LEU A 89 5.01 20.35 4.77
C LEU A 89 3.92 21.30 5.26
N LEU A 90 2.65 20.99 5.02
CA LEU A 90 1.52 21.74 5.55
C LEU A 90 1.51 21.70 7.08
N ALA A 91 1.69 20.52 7.67
CA ALA A 91 1.77 20.37 9.13
C ALA A 91 2.96 21.12 9.71
N GLN A 92 4.13 21.10 9.05
CA GLN A 92 5.30 21.90 9.43
C GLN A 92 4.99 23.41 9.43
N SER A 93 4.12 23.84 8.53
CA SER A 93 3.69 25.24 8.41
C SER A 93 2.54 25.61 9.37
N GLY A 94 2.14 24.69 10.26
CA GLY A 94 1.09 24.91 11.25
C GLY A 94 -0.33 24.57 10.82
N PHE A 95 -0.52 23.90 9.66
CA PHE A 95 -1.83 23.34 9.32
C PHE A 95 -2.17 22.19 10.25
N THR A 96 -3.42 22.14 10.68
CA THR A 96 -3.91 21.10 11.60
C THR A 96 -4.69 20.03 10.85
N GLY A 97 -4.42 18.78 11.19
CA GLY A 97 -5.21 17.62 10.80
C GLY A 97 -5.99 17.06 12.00
N SER A 98 -7.04 16.30 11.76
CA SER A 98 -7.73 15.63 12.85
C SER A 98 -6.89 14.47 13.37
N HIS A 99 -6.59 14.42 14.65
CA HIS A 99 -5.88 13.30 15.30
C HIS A 99 -6.68 11.98 15.24
N SER A 100 -7.99 12.05 15.01
CA SER A 100 -8.84 10.87 14.80
C SER A 100 -9.07 10.51 13.34
N ALA A 101 -8.44 11.23 12.38
CA ALA A 101 -8.66 11.00 10.95
C ALA A 101 -8.26 9.59 10.50
N LEU A 102 -7.30 8.96 11.14
CA LEU A 102 -6.87 7.60 10.77
C LEU A 102 -7.78 6.52 11.38
N LEU A 103 -7.91 6.48 12.70
CA LEU A 103 -8.55 5.38 13.46
C LEU A 103 -9.91 5.76 14.07
N GLY A 104 -10.35 6.98 13.94
CA GLY A 104 -11.63 7.44 14.49
C GLY A 104 -12.84 6.75 13.82
N LYS A 105 -13.99 6.82 14.50
CA LYS A 105 -15.25 6.21 14.03
C LYS A 105 -15.69 6.64 12.62
N LYS A 106 -15.23 7.76 12.13
CA LYS A 106 -15.45 8.30 10.77
C LYS A 106 -14.12 8.56 10.05
N GLY A 107 -13.04 7.91 10.53
CA GLY A 107 -11.71 8.04 9.97
C GLY A 107 -11.46 7.13 8.77
N PHE A 108 -10.25 7.20 8.25
CA PHE A 108 -9.82 6.47 7.04
C PHE A 108 -10.09 4.97 7.13
N VAL A 109 -9.69 4.31 8.23
CA VAL A 109 -9.90 2.87 8.39
C VAL A 109 -11.38 2.53 8.37
N ALA A 110 -12.19 3.24 9.15
CA ALA A 110 -13.65 2.99 9.21
C ALA A 110 -14.36 3.28 7.88
N ALA A 111 -13.88 4.25 7.11
CA ALA A 111 -14.49 4.62 5.83
C ALA A 111 -14.11 3.68 4.68
N THR A 112 -12.95 3.02 4.76
CA THR A 112 -12.39 2.28 3.62
C THR A 112 -12.25 0.78 3.84
N CYS A 113 -12.52 0.29 5.07
CA CYS A 113 -12.32 -1.09 5.47
C CYS A 113 -13.53 -1.61 6.25
N SER A 114 -14.07 -2.76 5.86
CA SER A 114 -15.21 -3.41 6.55
C SER A 114 -14.79 -4.42 7.62
N ASP A 115 -13.52 -4.81 7.64
CA ASP A 115 -12.96 -5.79 8.57
C ASP A 115 -11.55 -5.34 9.00
N PRO A 116 -11.46 -4.31 9.85
CA PRO A 116 -10.17 -3.74 10.26
C PRO A 116 -9.47 -4.59 11.33
N HIS A 117 -8.14 -4.59 11.27
CA HIS A 117 -7.23 -5.27 12.20
C HIS A 117 -6.31 -4.25 12.92
N PRO A 118 -6.84 -3.40 13.82
CA PRO A 118 -6.08 -2.32 14.48
C PRO A 118 -4.92 -2.84 15.33
N GLU A 119 -4.97 -4.06 15.80
CA GLU A 119 -3.89 -4.73 16.54
C GLU A 119 -2.56 -4.72 15.81
N ASN A 120 -2.56 -4.60 14.48
CA ASN A 120 -1.33 -4.47 13.69
C ASN A 120 -0.61 -3.12 13.88
N LEU A 121 -1.32 -2.10 14.40
CA LEU A 121 -0.76 -0.79 14.72
C LEU A 121 -0.47 -0.65 16.21
N GLU A 122 -1.31 -1.22 17.07
CA GLU A 122 -1.25 -1.03 18.53
C GLU A 122 -0.14 -1.84 19.19
N ASN A 123 0.17 -3.01 18.64
CA ASN A 123 1.18 -3.92 19.18
C ASN A 123 2.29 -4.18 18.14
N PRO A 124 3.16 -3.20 17.85
CA PRO A 124 4.31 -3.47 17.02
C PRO A 124 5.22 -4.45 17.76
N SER A 125 5.36 -5.68 17.25
CA SER A 125 6.41 -6.56 17.76
C SER A 125 7.75 -5.91 17.41
N GLU A 126 8.52 -5.52 18.43
CA GLU A 126 9.85 -4.91 18.23
C GLU A 126 10.84 -5.87 17.58
N GLU A 127 10.53 -7.18 17.62
CA GLU A 127 11.43 -8.25 17.17
C GLU A 127 11.31 -8.59 15.68
N THR A 128 10.20 -8.21 14.99
CA THR A 128 10.00 -8.59 13.59
C THR A 128 9.77 -7.36 12.74
N LEU A 129 10.81 -6.92 12.04
CA LEU A 129 10.67 -5.92 11.00
C LEU A 129 9.84 -6.49 9.85
N VAL A 130 9.00 -5.68 9.26
CA VAL A 130 8.22 -6.08 8.07
C VAL A 130 9.14 -6.49 6.92
N SER A 131 10.35 -5.94 6.84
CA SER A 131 11.39 -6.36 5.91
C SER A 131 11.68 -7.86 5.98
N ASP A 132 11.54 -8.50 7.14
CA ASP A 132 11.80 -9.94 7.33
C ASP A 132 10.71 -10.81 6.68
N THR A 133 9.55 -10.22 6.42
CA THR A 133 8.44 -10.89 5.72
C THR A 133 8.30 -10.46 4.25
N ALA A 134 9.17 -9.56 3.80
CA ALA A 134 9.20 -9.13 2.41
C ALA A 134 9.76 -10.23 1.49
N PHE A 135 9.24 -10.33 0.30
CA PHE A 135 9.75 -11.23 -0.73
C PHE A 135 10.03 -10.49 -2.03
N PHE A 136 11.01 -10.96 -2.75
CA PHE A 136 11.31 -10.45 -4.08
C PHE A 136 10.47 -11.19 -5.12
N LYS A 137 9.87 -10.45 -6.05
CA LYS A 137 9.18 -11.05 -7.19
C LYS A 137 10.20 -11.71 -8.11
N VAL A 138 9.94 -12.96 -8.49
CA VAL A 138 10.78 -13.70 -9.44
C VAL A 138 10.64 -13.12 -10.84
N TYR A 139 9.43 -12.66 -11.20
CA TYR A 139 9.14 -12.06 -12.49
C TYR A 139 8.82 -10.57 -12.35
N ALA A 140 9.28 -9.77 -13.30
CA ALA A 140 9.06 -8.31 -13.34
C ALA A 140 7.61 -7.97 -13.75
N SER A 141 6.64 -8.51 -13.01
CA SER A 141 5.21 -8.38 -13.29
C SER A 141 4.38 -8.28 -12.01
N CYS A 142 3.06 -8.17 -12.12
CA CYS A 142 2.17 -8.21 -10.96
C CYS A 142 2.37 -9.52 -10.17
N GLY A 143 2.35 -9.47 -8.84
CA GLY A 143 2.50 -10.66 -7.99
C GLY A 143 1.51 -11.78 -8.33
N HIS A 144 0.28 -11.44 -8.69
CA HIS A 144 -0.76 -12.38 -9.10
C HIS A 144 -0.41 -13.18 -10.39
N THR A 145 0.53 -12.71 -11.20
CA THR A 145 0.97 -13.40 -12.42
C THR A 145 2.14 -14.35 -12.18
N ASN A 146 2.77 -14.32 -11.01
CA ASN A 146 3.95 -15.15 -10.76
C ASN A 146 3.62 -16.64 -10.72
N SER A 147 2.57 -17.06 -10.01
CA SER A 147 2.15 -18.46 -9.97
C SER A 147 1.72 -19.01 -11.34
N PRO A 148 0.91 -18.29 -12.17
CA PRO A 148 0.67 -18.70 -13.56
C PRO A 148 1.93 -18.85 -14.41
N LEU A 149 2.92 -17.97 -14.25
CA LEU A 149 4.19 -18.06 -14.96
C LEU A 149 5.00 -19.28 -14.53
N ASP A 150 5.08 -19.56 -13.23
CA ASP A 150 5.73 -20.77 -12.70
C ASP A 150 5.09 -22.05 -13.25
N ALA A 151 3.75 -22.08 -13.30
CA ALA A 151 3.02 -23.20 -13.86
C ALA A 151 3.34 -23.38 -15.36
N LEU A 152 3.36 -22.29 -16.13
CA LEU A 152 3.71 -22.30 -17.55
C LEU A 152 5.14 -22.82 -17.76
N PHE A 153 6.13 -22.27 -17.06
CA PHE A 153 7.52 -22.72 -17.18
C PHE A 153 7.70 -24.17 -16.75
N THR A 154 6.94 -24.64 -15.77
CA THR A 154 6.94 -26.06 -15.38
C THR A 154 6.38 -26.95 -16.50
N LEU A 155 5.30 -26.53 -17.17
CA LEU A 155 4.75 -27.23 -18.32
C LEU A 155 5.75 -27.25 -19.49
N MET A 156 6.38 -26.12 -19.78
CA MET A 156 7.39 -26.03 -20.86
C MET A 156 8.59 -26.95 -20.64
N LYS A 157 9.01 -27.16 -19.39
CA LYS A 157 10.07 -28.13 -19.06
C LYS A 157 9.66 -29.58 -19.29
N LYS A 158 8.39 -29.91 -19.12
CA LYS A 158 7.84 -31.26 -19.26
C LYS A 158 7.41 -31.57 -20.72
N HIS A 159 6.99 -30.57 -21.44
CA HIS A 159 6.43 -30.67 -22.77
C HIS A 159 7.03 -29.59 -23.66
N PRO A 160 7.71 -29.95 -24.76
CA PRO A 160 8.14 -28.95 -25.74
C PRO A 160 6.90 -28.26 -26.31
N LEU A 161 6.75 -26.96 -26.05
CA LEU A 161 5.66 -26.16 -26.57
C LEU A 161 6.14 -25.32 -27.74
N ASP A 162 5.45 -25.45 -28.87
CA ASP A 162 5.60 -24.52 -29.99
C ASP A 162 4.62 -23.36 -29.80
N PRO A 163 5.09 -22.13 -29.59
CA PRO A 163 4.23 -20.97 -29.43
C PRO A 163 3.24 -20.77 -30.56
N ALA A 164 3.63 -21.15 -31.81
CA ALA A 164 2.77 -21.04 -32.98
C ALA A 164 1.62 -22.06 -32.98
N ALA A 165 1.75 -23.16 -32.24
CA ALA A 165 0.73 -24.21 -32.14
C ALA A 165 -0.26 -23.93 -30.97
N ILE A 166 -0.02 -22.94 -30.13
CA ILE A 166 -0.90 -22.62 -29.00
C ILE A 166 -2.19 -21.96 -29.49
N ARG A 167 -3.33 -22.66 -29.33
CA ARG A 167 -4.65 -22.13 -29.70
C ARG A 167 -5.33 -21.33 -28.58
N SER A 168 -5.10 -21.72 -27.34
CA SER A 168 -5.68 -21.02 -26.20
C SER A 168 -4.85 -21.24 -24.93
N VAL A 169 -4.86 -20.26 -24.03
CA VAL A 169 -4.30 -20.37 -22.69
C VAL A 169 -5.43 -20.12 -21.70
N ARG A 170 -5.64 -21.05 -20.78
CA ARG A 170 -6.62 -20.90 -19.70
C ARG A 170 -5.91 -20.92 -18.36
N VAL A 171 -6.00 -19.82 -17.65
CA VAL A 171 -5.48 -19.69 -16.28
C VAL A 171 -6.66 -19.76 -15.31
N LYS A 172 -6.61 -20.70 -14.35
CA LYS A 172 -7.52 -20.74 -13.22
C LYS A 172 -6.81 -20.05 -12.06
N THR A 173 -7.43 -19.01 -11.55
CA THR A 173 -6.92 -18.23 -10.41
C THR A 173 -8.07 -17.97 -9.42
N TYR A 174 -7.74 -17.45 -8.24
CA TYR A 174 -8.69 -17.08 -7.20
C TYR A 174 -9.43 -15.78 -7.54
#